data_a4f476fd170b2712f9cf274ce1c73367
#
_entry.id   a4f476fd170b2712f9cf274ce1c73367
#
_cell.length_a   1.000
_cell.length_b   1.000
_cell.length_c   1.000
_cell.angle_alpha   90.00
_cell.angle_beta   90.00
_cell.angle_gamma   90.00
#
_symmetry.space_group_name_H-M   'P 1'
#
loop_
_entity.id
_entity.type
_entity.pdbx_description
1 polymer ?
#
loop_
_entity_poly.entity_id
_entity_poly.type
_entity_poly.pdbx_seq_one_letter_code
_entity_poly.pdbx_strand_id
1 'polypeptide(L)'
;MPEAVENLLPRLRDPNFTRVLIVTLPEATPVHEAASLQRDLRRAEIEPYAWIINQVLSSLPLTDPLMKQRQLHEQKYLREVKEVQASRVAIIPWQIVPPIGLQALSRLTQSESTSAKA
;
A
#
# COMPACT_ATOMS: atom_id res chain seq x y z
N MET A 1 -12.31 25.06 20.80
CA MET A 1 -11.38 24.15 20.11
C MET A 1 -10.42 24.97 19.25
N PRO A 2 -9.13 24.72 19.28
CA PRO A 2 -8.17 25.47 18.45
C PRO A 2 -8.54 25.40 16.97
N GLU A 3 -8.38 26.49 16.28
CA GLU A 3 -8.69 26.63 14.86
C GLU A 3 -7.94 25.58 14.00
N ALA A 4 -6.69 25.25 14.37
CA ALA A 4 -5.90 24.24 13.67
C ALA A 4 -6.57 22.85 13.70
N VAL A 5 -7.22 22.50 14.81
CA VAL A 5 -7.94 21.23 14.94
C VAL A 5 -9.23 21.23 14.13
N GLU A 6 -9.95 22.37 14.13
CA GLU A 6 -11.19 22.51 13.36
C GLU A 6 -10.95 22.39 11.84
N ASN A 7 -9.77 22.83 11.37
CA ASN A 7 -9.41 22.78 9.96
C ASN A 7 -8.78 21.45 9.53
N LEU A 8 -8.44 20.58 10.49
CA LEU A 8 -7.73 19.34 10.18
C LEU A 8 -8.56 18.38 9.32
N LEU A 9 -9.79 18.11 9.72
CA LEU A 9 -10.64 17.16 9.01
C LEU A 9 -10.99 17.59 7.59
N PRO A 10 -11.38 18.87 7.34
CA PRO A 10 -11.58 19.33 5.97
C PRO A 10 -10.33 19.18 5.08
N ARG A 11 -9.14 19.42 5.63
CA ARG A 11 -7.89 19.26 4.90
C ARG A 11 -7.59 17.81 4.57
N LEU A 12 -7.90 16.88 5.48
CA LEU A 12 -7.74 15.45 5.23
C LEU A 12 -8.69 14.94 4.16
N ARG A 13 -9.87 15.55 4.03
CA ARG A 13 -10.85 15.19 3.02
C ARG A 13 -10.57 15.79 1.65
N ASP A 14 -9.77 16.85 1.59
CA ASP A 14 -9.51 17.57 0.35
C ASP A 14 -8.39 16.88 -0.45
N PRO A 15 -8.72 16.25 -1.60
CA PRO A 15 -7.71 15.55 -2.40
C PRO A 15 -6.66 16.47 -3.03
N ASN A 16 -6.93 17.77 -3.08
CA ASN A 16 -5.96 18.75 -3.56
C ASN A 16 -4.97 19.17 -2.48
N PHE A 17 -5.31 18.94 -1.22
CA PHE A 17 -4.46 19.27 -0.09
C PHE A 17 -3.75 18.06 0.51
N THR A 18 -4.47 16.94 0.63
CA THR A 18 -3.98 15.73 1.31
C THR A 18 -4.26 14.50 0.47
N ARG A 19 -3.28 13.61 0.35
CA ARG A 19 -3.46 12.28 -0.23
C ARG A 19 -3.12 11.25 0.82
N VAL A 20 -4.07 10.37 1.09
CA VAL A 20 -3.91 9.29 2.07
C VAL A 20 -3.53 8.02 1.33
N LEU A 21 -2.43 7.41 1.74
CA LEU A 21 -1.97 6.13 1.20
C LEU A 21 -2.16 5.04 2.25
N ILE A 22 -2.73 3.92 1.85
CA ILE A 22 -2.85 2.75 2.73
C ILE A 22 -1.69 1.81 2.42
N VAL A 23 -0.86 1.52 3.41
CA VAL A 23 0.28 0.62 3.27
C VAL A 23 -0.06 -0.71 3.94
N THR A 24 0.14 -1.80 3.23
CA THR A 24 -0.14 -3.14 3.75
C THR A 24 0.94 -4.12 3.34
N LEU A 25 0.96 -5.27 4.01
CA LEU A 25 1.72 -6.44 3.60
C LEU A 25 0.80 -7.36 2.79
N PRO A 26 1.34 -8.20 1.90
CA PRO A 26 0.53 -9.11 1.08
C PRO A 26 0.13 -10.37 1.86
N GLU A 27 -0.52 -10.18 2.99
CA GLU A 27 -0.94 -11.24 3.90
C GLU A 27 -2.38 -11.02 4.34
N ALA A 28 -3.05 -12.09 4.80
CA ALA A 28 -4.46 -12.05 5.15
C ALA A 28 -4.81 -10.95 6.15
N THR A 29 -4.18 -10.96 7.31
CA THR A 29 -4.52 -10.04 8.40
C THR A 29 -4.24 -8.59 8.04
N PRO A 30 -3.03 -8.22 7.55
CA PRO A 30 -2.78 -6.84 7.14
C PRO A 30 -3.74 -6.34 6.06
N VAL A 31 -4.04 -7.15 5.04
CA VAL A 31 -4.97 -6.76 3.98
C VAL A 31 -6.37 -6.54 4.53
N HIS A 32 -6.84 -7.42 5.39
CA HIS A 32 -8.18 -7.30 5.97
C HIS A 32 -8.27 -6.10 6.91
N GLU A 33 -7.24 -5.83 7.69
CA GLU A 33 -7.19 -4.64 8.55
C GLU A 33 -7.14 -3.35 7.72
N ALA A 34 -6.36 -3.34 6.64
CA ALA A 34 -6.30 -2.20 5.74
C ALA A 34 -7.64 -1.95 5.06
N ALA A 35 -8.35 -3.01 4.66
CA ALA A 35 -9.68 -2.88 4.09
C ALA A 35 -10.67 -2.30 5.09
N SER A 36 -10.59 -2.71 6.36
CA SER A 36 -11.41 -2.14 7.42
C SER A 36 -11.10 -0.66 7.64
N LEU A 37 -9.82 -0.31 7.66
CA LEU A 37 -9.39 1.09 7.75
C LEU A 37 -9.95 1.91 6.59
N GLN A 38 -9.92 1.38 5.36
CA GLN A 38 -10.46 2.07 4.21
C GLN A 38 -11.95 2.38 4.37
N ARG A 39 -12.70 1.42 4.89
CA ARG A 39 -14.13 1.65 5.18
C ARG A 39 -14.32 2.76 6.19
N ASP A 40 -13.50 2.79 7.23
CA ASP A 40 -13.58 3.82 8.26
C ASP A 40 -13.19 5.21 7.70
N LEU A 41 -12.17 5.27 6.87
CA LEU A 41 -11.77 6.50 6.20
C LEU A 41 -12.90 7.04 5.31
N ARG A 42 -13.54 6.17 4.54
CA ARG A 42 -14.66 6.55 3.68
C ARG A 42 -15.86 7.04 4.47
N ARG A 43 -16.13 6.46 5.64
CA ARG A 43 -17.18 6.96 6.55
C ARG A 43 -16.87 8.37 7.04
N ALA A 44 -15.61 8.71 7.19
CA ALA A 44 -15.16 10.05 7.55
C ALA A 44 -15.01 10.97 6.33
N GLU A 45 -15.45 10.50 5.16
CA GLU A 45 -15.35 11.22 3.88
C GLU A 45 -13.90 11.47 3.45
N ILE A 46 -13.01 10.55 3.82
CA ILE A 46 -11.61 10.55 3.37
C ILE A 46 -11.45 9.40 2.39
N GLU A 47 -11.24 9.73 1.10
CA GLU A 47 -11.01 8.70 0.09
C GLU A 47 -9.52 8.42 -0.04
N PRO A 48 -9.06 7.18 0.17
CA PRO A 48 -7.67 6.83 -0.04
C PRO A 48 -7.26 7.04 -1.50
N TYR A 49 -6.10 7.66 -1.70
CA TYR A 49 -5.58 7.90 -3.04
C TYR A 49 -5.05 6.63 -3.69
N ALA A 50 -4.33 5.82 -2.91
CA ALA A 50 -3.72 4.60 -3.41
C ALA A 50 -3.42 3.64 -2.28
N TRP A 51 -3.22 2.37 -2.65
CA TRP A 51 -2.69 1.34 -1.77
C TRP A 51 -1.25 1.03 -2.15
N ILE A 52 -0.41 0.79 -1.16
CA ILE A 52 0.97 0.36 -1.35
C ILE A 52 1.11 -1.01 -0.69
N ILE A 53 1.46 -2.02 -1.48
CA ILE A 53 1.71 -3.36 -0.97
C ILE A 53 3.21 -3.53 -0.82
N ASN A 54 3.67 -3.62 0.41
CA ASN A 54 5.09 -3.66 0.75
C ASN A 54 5.60 -5.10 0.89
N GLN A 55 6.89 -5.30 0.72
CA GLN A 55 7.57 -6.58 0.92
C GLN A 55 7.00 -7.72 0.07
N VAL A 56 6.73 -7.45 -1.20
CA VAL A 56 6.19 -8.43 -2.12
C VAL A 56 7.29 -9.36 -2.65
N LEU A 57 7.03 -10.65 -2.61
CA LEU A 57 7.99 -11.68 -3.02
C LEU A 57 7.88 -12.08 -4.49
N SER A 58 6.79 -11.73 -5.15
CA SER A 58 6.42 -12.25 -6.48
C SER A 58 7.46 -12.00 -7.56
N SER A 59 8.22 -10.93 -7.47
CA SER A 59 9.23 -10.58 -8.48
C SER A 59 10.62 -11.15 -8.17
N LEU A 60 10.78 -11.85 -7.04
CA LEU A 60 12.09 -12.34 -6.62
C LEU A 60 12.33 -13.78 -7.14
N PRO A 61 13.56 -14.08 -7.60
CA PRO A 61 13.92 -15.43 -7.99
C PRO A 61 14.22 -16.28 -6.75
N LEU A 62 13.18 -16.90 -6.19
CA LEU A 62 13.30 -17.69 -4.97
C LEU A 62 13.57 -19.17 -5.29
N THR A 63 14.48 -19.79 -4.51
CA THR A 63 14.79 -21.22 -4.61
C THR A 63 14.29 -22.02 -3.41
N ASP A 64 14.09 -21.36 -2.26
CA ASP A 64 13.58 -22.00 -1.06
C ASP A 64 12.11 -22.41 -1.24
N PRO A 65 11.76 -23.70 -1.02
CA PRO A 65 10.37 -24.15 -1.18
C PRO A 65 9.37 -23.43 -0.30
N LEU A 66 9.74 -23.11 0.93
CA LEU A 66 8.86 -22.40 1.85
C LEU A 66 8.58 -20.97 1.37
N MET A 67 9.60 -20.27 0.90
CA MET A 67 9.46 -18.92 0.37
C MET A 67 8.68 -18.92 -0.95
N LYS A 68 8.84 -19.94 -1.78
CA LYS A 68 8.02 -20.11 -2.99
C LYS A 68 6.54 -20.29 -2.64
N GLN A 69 6.27 -21.04 -1.59
CA GLN A 69 4.90 -21.25 -1.14
C GLN A 69 4.29 -19.93 -0.65
N ARG A 70 5.04 -19.14 0.10
CA ARG A 70 4.60 -17.80 0.52
C ARG A 70 4.37 -16.90 -0.69
N GLN A 71 5.22 -16.98 -1.69
CA GLN A 71 5.07 -16.22 -2.93
C GLN A 71 3.74 -16.56 -3.64
N LEU A 72 3.38 -17.83 -3.67
CA LEU A 72 2.10 -18.25 -4.25
C LEU A 72 0.91 -17.76 -3.42
N HIS A 73 1.02 -17.80 -2.08
CA HIS A 73 -0.05 -17.34 -1.19
C HIS A 73 -0.31 -15.85 -1.35
N GLU A 74 0.72 -15.03 -1.55
CA GLU A 74 0.52 -13.60 -1.68
C GLU A 74 -0.24 -13.19 -2.94
N GLN A 75 -0.23 -14.04 -3.99
CA GLN A 75 -0.94 -13.75 -5.24
C GLN A 75 -2.43 -13.48 -5.00
N LYS A 76 -3.06 -14.23 -4.11
CA LYS A 76 -4.45 -14.04 -3.74
C LYS A 76 -4.73 -12.63 -3.21
N TYR A 77 -3.85 -12.15 -2.32
CA TYR A 77 -4.04 -10.85 -1.68
C TYR A 77 -3.65 -9.70 -2.60
N LEU A 78 -2.66 -9.89 -3.44
CA LEU A 78 -2.34 -8.92 -4.48
C LEU A 78 -3.53 -8.70 -5.40
N ARG A 79 -4.18 -9.80 -5.81
CA ARG A 79 -5.37 -9.74 -6.66
C ARG A 79 -6.54 -9.07 -5.95
N GLU A 80 -6.79 -9.43 -4.69
CA GLU A 80 -7.86 -8.82 -3.91
C GLU A 80 -7.71 -7.31 -3.82
N VAL A 81 -6.51 -6.83 -3.51
CA VAL A 81 -6.25 -5.40 -3.42
C VAL A 81 -6.46 -4.73 -4.78
N LYS A 82 -5.90 -5.30 -5.84
CA LYS A 82 -6.00 -4.71 -7.19
C LYS A 82 -7.43 -4.69 -7.72
N GLU A 83 -8.18 -5.74 -7.51
CA GLU A 83 -9.51 -5.90 -8.13
C GLU A 83 -10.65 -5.37 -7.27
N VAL A 84 -10.53 -5.46 -5.95
CA VAL A 84 -11.63 -5.17 -5.03
C VAL A 84 -11.43 -3.88 -4.24
N GLN A 85 -10.23 -3.68 -3.69
CA GLN A 85 -10.03 -2.64 -2.67
C GLN A 85 -9.58 -1.31 -3.26
N ALA A 86 -8.65 -1.31 -4.19
CA ALA A 86 -7.94 -0.10 -4.60
C ALA A 86 -8.20 0.28 -6.05
N SER A 87 -8.27 1.58 -6.31
CA SER A 87 -8.25 2.10 -7.68
C SER A 87 -6.83 2.33 -8.19
N ARG A 88 -5.88 2.54 -7.28
CA ARG A 88 -4.46 2.68 -7.60
C ARG A 88 -3.64 1.83 -6.64
N VAL A 89 -2.71 1.06 -7.18
CA VAL A 89 -1.86 0.15 -6.40
C VAL A 89 -0.42 0.33 -6.81
N ALA A 90 0.47 0.48 -5.84
CA ALA A 90 1.91 0.40 -6.02
C ALA A 90 2.42 -0.84 -5.28
N ILE A 91 3.36 -1.54 -5.88
CA ILE A 91 3.96 -2.73 -5.29
C ILE A 91 5.43 -2.44 -5.01
N ILE A 92 5.86 -2.68 -3.76
CA ILE A 92 7.26 -2.54 -3.38
C ILE A 92 7.80 -3.95 -3.11
N PRO A 93 8.77 -4.42 -3.91
CA PRO A 93 9.36 -5.74 -3.69
C PRO A 93 10.15 -5.81 -2.40
N TRP A 94 10.26 -7.02 -1.86
CA TRP A 94 11.13 -7.27 -0.72
C TRP A 94 12.56 -6.83 -1.07
N GLN A 95 13.19 -6.09 -0.17
CA GLN A 95 14.55 -5.59 -0.36
C GLN A 95 15.53 -6.57 0.29
N ILE A 96 16.42 -7.14 -0.53
CA ILE A 96 17.47 -8.05 -0.05
C ILE A 96 18.42 -7.30 0.88
N VAL A 97 18.73 -6.05 0.52
CA VAL A 97 19.51 -5.13 1.36
C VAL A 97 18.55 -4.08 1.91
N PRO A 98 18.48 -3.86 3.23
CA PRO A 98 17.60 -2.84 3.78
C PRO A 98 17.85 -1.47 3.16
N PRO A 99 16.79 -0.73 2.76
CA PRO A 99 16.96 0.58 2.13
C PRO A 99 17.25 1.66 3.17
N ILE A 100 18.50 1.73 3.59
CA ILE A 100 18.97 2.69 4.59
C ILE A 100 19.67 3.84 3.88
N GLY A 101 19.31 5.06 4.23
CA GLY A 101 19.90 6.28 3.67
C GLY A 101 19.15 6.79 2.44
N LEU A 102 19.47 8.03 2.09
CA LEU A 102 18.76 8.76 1.04
C LEU A 102 18.82 8.10 -0.34
N GLN A 103 19.99 7.60 -0.72
CA GLN A 103 20.17 6.98 -2.03
C GLN A 103 19.36 5.69 -2.17
N ALA A 104 19.38 4.84 -1.15
CA ALA A 104 18.63 3.58 -1.17
C ALA A 104 17.11 3.84 -1.18
N LEU A 105 16.65 4.81 -0.41
CA LEU A 105 15.24 5.20 -0.39
C LEU A 105 14.82 5.82 -1.72
N SER A 106 15.68 6.62 -2.34
CA SER A 106 15.40 7.19 -3.67
C SER A 106 15.21 6.12 -4.72
N ARG A 107 15.99 5.03 -4.66
CA ARG A 107 15.86 3.93 -5.62
C ARG A 107 14.51 3.23 -5.51
N LEU A 108 13.91 3.16 -4.32
CA LEU A 108 12.57 2.61 -4.15
C LEU A 108 11.53 3.40 -4.93
N THR A 109 11.66 4.71 -4.96
CA THR A 109 10.71 5.57 -5.68
C THR A 109 10.90 5.54 -7.18
N GLN A 110 12.04 5.09 -7.67
CA GLN A 110 12.36 5.00 -9.09
C GLN A 110 12.01 3.65 -9.71
N SER A 111 11.72 2.64 -8.89
CA SER A 111 11.34 1.32 -9.39
C SER A 111 9.97 1.38 -10.05
N GLU A 112 9.88 0.82 -11.25
CA GLU A 112 8.62 0.75 -12.00
C GLU A 112 7.75 -0.39 -11.48
N SER A 113 6.93 -0.12 -10.52
CA SER A 113 5.99 -1.12 -10.04
C SER A 113 4.59 -0.58 -9.87
N THR A 114 4.30 0.54 -10.50
CA THR A 114 3.00 1.17 -10.38
C THR A 114 2.04 0.57 -11.39
N SER A 115 0.95 -0.01 -10.90
CA SER A 115 -0.15 -0.48 -11.73
C SER A 115 -1.36 0.39 -11.45
N ALA A 116 -1.81 1.11 -12.45
CA ALA A 116 -3.05 1.87 -12.34
C ALA A 116 -4.20 1.00 -12.85
N LYS A 117 -5.26 0.91 -12.06
CA LYS A 117 -6.47 0.22 -12.48
C LYS A 117 -7.29 1.21 -13.30
N ALA A 118 -7.58 0.84 -14.50
CA ALA A 118 -8.39 1.66 -15.39
C ALA A 118 -9.83 1.77 -14.90
#